data_69dc4cfdab28e0eda24411ad8f729f19
#
_entry.id   69dc4cfdab28e0eda24411ad8f729f19
#
_cell.length_a   1.000
_cell.length_b   1.000
_cell.length_c   1.000
_cell.angle_alpha   90.00
_cell.angle_beta   90.00
_cell.angle_gamma   90.00
#
_symmetry.space_group_name_H-M   'P 1'
#
loop_
_entity.id
_entity.type
_entity.pdbx_description
1 polymer ?
#
loop_
_entity_poly.entity_id
_entity_poly.type
_entity_poly.pdbx_seq_one_letter_code
_entity_poly.pdbx_strand_id
1 'polypeptide(L)'
;MDDDLKKKTQETANRLFGKGIKMAPSYLTWKEFDRDLANEFSLFITGRLYSRTVLTLPERQMVACAMLAALRATDELRLHVNAALNVGCDAKKLAEVFFQLATYAGMPAVNEALHVFRDVLKERGEWPIK
;
A
#
# COMPACT_ATOMS: atom_id res chain seq x y z
N MET A 1 -6.71 7.03 -25.84
CA MET A 1 -6.95 7.35 -24.41
C MET A 1 -6.90 6.12 -23.52
N ASP A 2 -7.63 5.08 -23.91
CA ASP A 2 -7.69 3.86 -23.10
C ASP A 2 -6.34 3.14 -23.02
N ASP A 3 -5.54 3.16 -24.09
CA ASP A 3 -4.23 2.51 -24.12
C ASP A 3 -3.22 3.25 -23.23
N ASP A 4 -3.26 4.57 -23.23
CA ASP A 4 -2.41 5.38 -22.35
C ASP A 4 -2.76 5.15 -20.89
N LEU A 5 -4.06 5.08 -20.57
CA LEU A 5 -4.50 4.81 -19.22
C LEU A 5 -4.13 3.39 -18.78
N LYS A 6 -4.26 2.41 -19.66
CA LYS A 6 -3.84 1.03 -19.37
C LYS A 6 -2.34 0.94 -19.11
N LYS A 7 -1.54 1.61 -19.93
CA LYS A 7 -0.09 1.65 -19.76
C LYS A 7 0.29 2.31 -18.43
N LYS A 8 -0.32 3.44 -18.12
CA LYS A 8 -0.10 4.19 -16.87
C LYS A 8 -0.48 3.34 -15.66
N THR A 9 -1.60 2.63 -15.75
CA THR A 9 -2.06 1.71 -14.71
C THR A 9 -1.03 0.61 -14.46
N GLN A 10 -0.53 0.00 -15.54
CA GLN A 10 0.45 -1.08 -15.45
C GLN A 10 1.77 -0.59 -14.86
N GLU A 11 2.26 0.56 -15.30
CA GLU A 11 3.49 1.15 -14.77
C GLU A 11 3.38 1.46 -13.29
N THR A 12 2.27 2.05 -12.88
CA THR A 12 2.03 2.39 -11.47
C THR A 12 1.91 1.13 -10.62
N ALA A 13 1.17 0.13 -11.10
CA ALA A 13 1.05 -1.15 -10.40
C ALA A 13 2.41 -1.84 -10.23
N ASN A 14 3.26 -1.81 -11.26
CA ASN A 14 4.59 -2.40 -11.18
C ASN A 14 5.48 -1.70 -10.14
N ARG A 15 5.40 -0.38 -10.06
CA ARG A 15 6.18 0.38 -9.07
C ARG A 15 5.73 0.07 -7.64
N LEU A 16 4.44 -0.05 -7.42
CA LEU A 16 3.86 -0.30 -6.10
C LEU A 16 4.00 -1.77 -5.68
N PHE A 17 3.59 -2.67 -6.55
CA PHE A 17 3.35 -4.07 -6.19
C PHE A 17 4.26 -5.07 -6.90
N GLY A 18 5.29 -4.60 -7.61
CA GLY A 18 6.14 -5.47 -8.40
C GLY A 18 7.16 -6.26 -7.60
N LYS A 19 7.33 -5.99 -6.30
CA LYS A 19 8.35 -6.64 -5.46
C LYS A 19 7.81 -6.89 -4.06
N GLY A 20 8.15 -8.05 -3.49
CA GLY A 20 7.90 -8.36 -2.09
C GLY A 20 6.46 -8.71 -1.73
N ILE A 21 5.55 -8.73 -2.69
CA ILE A 21 4.13 -8.99 -2.46
C ILE A 21 3.88 -10.49 -2.55
N LYS A 22 3.43 -11.09 -1.45
CA LYS A 22 3.18 -12.54 -1.38
C LYS A 22 1.71 -12.91 -1.51
N MET A 23 0.79 -11.98 -1.24
CA MET A 23 -0.63 -12.24 -1.40
C MET A 23 -1.10 -11.78 -2.78
N ALA A 24 -2.14 -12.42 -3.30
CA ALA A 24 -2.71 -12.04 -4.59
C ALA A 24 -3.25 -10.61 -4.53
N PRO A 25 -2.99 -9.78 -5.55
CA PRO A 25 -3.58 -8.45 -5.61
C PRO A 25 -5.11 -8.52 -5.58
N SER A 26 -5.74 -7.53 -4.94
CA SER A 26 -7.21 -7.46 -4.85
C SER A 26 -7.88 -7.48 -6.22
N TYR A 27 -7.23 -6.96 -7.24
CA TYR A 27 -7.72 -7.01 -8.62
C TYR A 27 -8.07 -8.44 -9.07
N LEU A 28 -7.23 -9.42 -8.72
CA LEU A 28 -7.50 -10.82 -9.08
C LEU A 28 -8.74 -11.36 -8.39
N THR A 29 -8.95 -10.97 -7.13
CA THR A 29 -10.17 -11.34 -6.40
C THR A 29 -11.39 -10.69 -7.04
N TRP A 30 -11.34 -9.40 -7.31
CA TRP A 30 -12.46 -8.70 -7.97
C TRP A 30 -12.83 -9.35 -9.30
N LYS A 31 -11.82 -9.76 -10.07
CA LYS A 31 -12.00 -10.36 -11.39
C LYS A 31 -12.72 -11.70 -11.34
N GLU A 32 -12.62 -12.42 -10.23
CA GLU A 32 -13.36 -13.67 -10.03
C GLU A 32 -14.86 -13.42 -9.94
N PHE A 33 -15.27 -12.24 -9.47
CA PHE A 33 -16.69 -11.88 -9.34
C PHE A 33 -17.22 -11.12 -10.54
N ASP A 34 -16.47 -10.16 -11.06
CA ASP A 34 -16.86 -9.35 -12.21
C ASP A 34 -15.62 -8.77 -12.88
N ARG A 35 -15.31 -9.26 -14.07
CA ARG A 35 -14.11 -8.86 -14.81
C ARG A 35 -14.16 -7.39 -15.24
N ASP A 36 -15.29 -6.94 -15.74
CA ASP A 36 -15.42 -5.58 -16.28
C ASP A 36 -15.31 -4.54 -15.13
N LEU A 37 -16.00 -4.80 -14.04
CA LEU A 37 -15.93 -3.92 -12.87
C LEU A 37 -14.53 -3.91 -12.25
N ALA A 38 -13.87 -5.06 -12.19
CA ALA A 38 -12.48 -5.15 -11.73
C ALA A 38 -11.54 -4.27 -12.55
N ASN A 39 -11.70 -4.30 -13.88
CA ASN A 39 -10.94 -3.46 -14.79
C ASN A 39 -11.20 -1.97 -14.54
N GLU A 40 -12.45 -1.58 -14.36
CA GLU A 40 -12.82 -0.20 -14.08
C GLU A 40 -12.23 0.28 -12.74
N PHE A 41 -12.30 -0.53 -11.70
CA PHE A 41 -11.69 -0.20 -10.40
C PHE A 41 -10.17 -0.04 -10.53
N SER A 42 -9.51 -0.96 -11.22
CA SER A 42 -8.07 -0.89 -11.42
C SER A 42 -7.66 0.36 -12.19
N LEU A 43 -8.37 0.68 -13.26
CA LEU A 43 -8.10 1.88 -14.06
C LEU A 43 -8.34 3.15 -13.25
N PHE A 44 -9.38 3.18 -12.44
CA PHE A 44 -9.67 4.36 -11.60
C PHE A 44 -8.65 4.50 -10.47
N ILE A 45 -8.48 3.47 -9.66
CA ILE A 45 -7.66 3.54 -8.44
C ILE A 45 -6.18 3.67 -8.80
N THR A 46 -5.66 2.71 -9.55
CA THR A 46 -4.23 2.66 -9.85
C THR A 46 -3.85 3.61 -10.97
N GLY A 47 -4.68 3.65 -12.02
CA GLY A 47 -4.39 4.43 -13.22
C GLY A 47 -4.68 5.92 -13.07
N ARG A 48 -5.83 6.28 -12.52
CA ARG A 48 -6.23 7.70 -12.44
C ARG A 48 -5.89 8.33 -11.11
N LEU A 49 -6.18 7.67 -10.00
CA LEU A 49 -5.97 8.26 -8.67
C LEU A 49 -4.49 8.20 -8.27
N TYR A 50 -3.91 7.02 -8.27
CA TYR A 50 -2.55 6.82 -7.75
C TYR A 50 -1.46 7.40 -8.66
N SER A 51 -1.75 7.63 -9.92
CA SER A 51 -0.81 8.26 -10.84
C SER A 51 -0.84 9.79 -10.81
N ARG A 52 -1.76 10.40 -10.04
CA ARG A 52 -1.77 11.85 -9.88
C ARG A 52 -0.51 12.31 -9.15
N THR A 53 0.00 13.47 -9.54
CA THR A 53 1.28 13.98 -9.06
C THR A 53 1.18 15.04 -7.96
N VAL A 54 -0.02 15.34 -7.49
CA VAL A 54 -0.20 16.27 -6.35
C VAL A 54 0.45 15.73 -5.10
N LEU A 55 0.30 14.42 -4.86
CA LEU A 55 1.08 13.69 -3.86
C LEU A 55 2.04 12.77 -4.60
N THR A 56 3.25 12.63 -4.10
CA THR A 56 4.17 11.60 -4.61
C THR A 56 3.66 10.21 -4.25
N LEU A 57 4.16 9.18 -4.91
CA LEU A 57 3.79 7.81 -4.55
C LEU A 57 4.18 7.46 -3.11
N PRO A 58 5.38 7.82 -2.60
CA PRO A 58 5.69 7.60 -1.20
C PRO A 58 4.68 8.29 -0.25
N GLU A 59 4.30 9.53 -0.52
CA GLU A 59 3.31 10.24 0.29
C GLU A 59 1.96 9.53 0.27
N ARG A 60 1.50 9.08 -0.92
CA ARG A 60 0.23 8.35 -1.04
C ARG A 60 0.26 7.06 -0.23
N GLN A 61 1.36 6.34 -0.25
CA GLN A 61 1.46 5.08 0.48
C GLN A 61 1.57 5.29 1.99
N MET A 62 2.23 6.36 2.45
CA MET A 62 2.23 6.70 3.86
C MET A 62 0.82 7.01 4.36
N VAL A 63 0.06 7.77 3.58
CA VAL A 63 -1.35 8.08 3.89
C VAL A 63 -2.19 6.80 3.89
N ALA A 64 -2.03 5.95 2.88
CA ALA A 64 -2.75 4.68 2.80
C ALA A 64 -2.45 3.79 4.00
N CYS A 65 -1.17 3.67 4.38
CA CYS A 65 -0.76 2.88 5.56
C CYS A 65 -1.39 3.42 6.85
N ALA A 66 -1.42 4.74 7.03
CA ALA A 66 -2.05 5.36 8.19
C ALA A 66 -3.54 5.03 8.26
N MET A 67 -4.24 5.17 7.15
CA MET A 67 -5.68 4.89 7.10
C MET A 67 -5.99 3.41 7.36
N LEU A 68 -5.26 2.52 6.72
CA LEU A 68 -5.46 1.08 6.87
C LEU A 68 -5.14 0.60 8.28
N ALA A 69 -4.09 1.16 8.88
CA ALA A 69 -3.74 0.87 10.27
C ALA A 69 -4.84 1.33 11.23
N ALA A 70 -5.38 2.53 11.02
CA ALA A 70 -6.49 3.07 11.82
C ALA A 70 -7.76 2.22 11.69
N LEU A 71 -8.04 1.74 10.48
CA LEU A 71 -9.17 0.86 10.19
C LEU A 71 -8.93 -0.58 10.68
N ARG A 72 -7.73 -0.91 11.12
CA ARG A 72 -7.35 -2.26 11.56
C ARG A 72 -7.45 -3.29 10.42
N ALA A 73 -7.28 -2.85 9.17
CA ALA A 73 -7.30 -3.69 7.97
C ALA A 73 -5.90 -4.28 7.73
N THR A 74 -5.52 -5.29 8.52
CA THR A 74 -4.15 -5.77 8.61
C THR A 74 -3.62 -6.42 7.33
N ASP A 75 -4.46 -7.14 6.61
CA ASP A 75 -4.04 -7.77 5.34
C ASP A 75 -3.74 -6.70 4.28
N GLU A 76 -4.62 -5.72 4.15
CA GLU A 76 -4.41 -4.59 3.24
C GLU A 76 -3.20 -3.76 3.68
N LEU A 77 -3.02 -3.58 4.99
CA LEU A 77 -1.87 -2.86 5.53
C LEU A 77 -0.57 -3.55 5.14
N ARG A 78 -0.52 -4.88 5.24
CA ARG A 78 0.67 -5.66 4.83
C ARG A 78 1.02 -5.38 3.37
N LEU A 79 0.03 -5.39 2.50
CA LEU A 79 0.22 -5.09 1.08
C LEU A 79 0.79 -3.68 0.89
N HIS A 80 0.20 -2.69 1.54
CA HIS A 80 0.58 -1.29 1.35
C HIS A 80 1.87 -0.90 2.06
N VAL A 81 2.25 -1.59 3.13
CA VAL A 81 3.59 -1.45 3.71
C VAL A 81 4.65 -1.86 2.68
N ASN A 82 4.45 -3.02 2.02
CA ASN A 82 5.35 -3.44 0.94
C ASN A 82 5.39 -2.40 -0.18
N ALA A 83 4.23 -1.92 -0.62
CA ALA A 83 4.14 -0.91 -1.66
C ALA A 83 4.86 0.39 -1.25
N ALA A 84 4.70 0.82 0.00
CA ALA A 84 5.39 2.00 0.53
C ALA A 84 6.91 1.84 0.44
N LEU A 85 7.43 0.71 0.87
CA LEU A 85 8.86 0.44 0.80
C LEU A 85 9.34 0.34 -0.67
N ASN A 86 8.53 -0.24 -1.55
CA ASN A 86 8.86 -0.35 -2.97
C ASN A 86 9.01 1.00 -3.66
N VAL A 87 8.27 2.01 -3.24
CA VAL A 87 8.35 3.36 -3.85
C VAL A 87 9.25 4.31 -3.05
N GLY A 88 10.00 3.80 -2.08
CA GLY A 88 11.06 4.55 -1.41
C GLY A 88 10.66 5.25 -0.13
N CYS A 89 9.56 4.86 0.52
CA CYS A 89 9.26 5.37 1.87
C CYS A 89 10.38 4.98 2.82
N ASP A 90 10.84 5.96 3.59
CA ASP A 90 11.81 5.72 4.65
C ASP A 90 11.13 4.92 5.78
N ALA A 91 11.77 3.83 6.19
CA ALA A 91 11.24 2.94 7.22
C ALA A 91 11.05 3.66 8.56
N LYS A 92 11.96 4.56 8.94
CA LYS A 92 11.83 5.34 10.19
C LYS A 92 10.63 6.28 10.14
N LYS A 93 10.40 6.92 9.00
CA LYS A 93 9.25 7.79 8.81
C LYS A 93 7.95 7.01 8.87
N LEU A 94 7.93 5.82 8.26
CA LEU A 94 6.74 4.98 8.28
C LEU A 94 6.45 4.49 9.71
N ALA A 95 7.47 4.13 10.49
CA ALA A 95 7.30 3.80 11.90
C ALA A 95 6.68 4.97 12.67
N GLU A 96 7.14 6.20 12.41
CA GLU A 96 6.59 7.40 13.04
C GLU A 96 5.12 7.61 12.70
N VAL A 97 4.73 7.32 11.45
CA VAL A 97 3.32 7.35 11.04
C VAL A 97 2.48 6.41 11.92
N PHE A 98 2.99 5.20 12.18
CA PHE A 98 2.29 4.22 13.02
C PHE A 98 2.23 4.66 14.49
N PHE A 99 3.27 5.28 15.01
CA PHE A 99 3.23 5.85 16.37
C PHE A 99 2.18 6.96 16.50
N GLN A 100 1.98 7.74 15.45
CA GLN A 100 0.99 8.82 15.47
C GLN A 100 -0.44 8.30 15.61
N LEU A 101 -0.71 7.04 15.28
CA LEU A 101 -2.02 6.42 15.50
C LEU A 101 -2.47 6.48 16.96
N ALA A 102 -1.52 6.58 17.91
CA ALA A 102 -1.84 6.62 19.35
C ALA A 102 -2.87 7.70 19.68
N THR A 103 -2.77 8.85 19.02
CA THR A 103 -3.66 9.99 19.26
C THR A 103 -5.07 9.78 18.67
N TYR A 104 -5.18 9.14 17.52
CA TYR A 104 -6.43 9.10 16.75
C TYR A 104 -7.10 7.73 16.75
N ALA A 105 -6.35 6.65 16.90
CA ALA A 105 -6.87 5.29 16.78
C ALA A 105 -6.59 4.41 18.01
N GLY A 106 -5.73 4.86 18.92
CA GLY A 106 -5.41 4.17 20.16
C GLY A 106 -4.23 3.21 20.06
N MET A 107 -3.70 2.82 21.21
CA MET A 107 -2.51 1.96 21.30
C MET A 107 -2.68 0.57 20.67
N PRO A 108 -3.84 -0.09 20.76
CA PRO A 108 -3.98 -1.38 20.07
C PRO A 108 -3.74 -1.29 18.56
N ALA A 109 -4.17 -0.19 17.91
CA ALA A 109 -3.90 0.03 16.49
C ALA A 109 -2.41 0.24 16.22
N VAL A 110 -1.72 1.00 17.08
CA VAL A 110 -0.26 1.18 17.02
C VAL A 110 0.45 -0.18 17.09
N ASN A 111 0.12 -0.97 18.10
CA ASN A 111 0.76 -2.25 18.35
C ASN A 111 0.60 -3.20 17.14
N GLU A 112 -0.61 -3.27 16.61
CA GLU A 112 -0.94 -4.13 15.49
C GLU A 112 -0.20 -3.69 14.21
N ALA A 113 -0.19 -2.37 13.95
CA ALA A 113 0.50 -1.82 12.78
C ALA A 113 2.01 -2.08 12.85
N LEU A 114 2.63 -1.89 14.02
CA LEU A 114 4.06 -2.14 14.19
C LEU A 114 4.40 -3.62 14.06
N HIS A 115 3.52 -4.54 14.50
CA HIS A 115 3.73 -5.97 14.29
C HIS A 115 3.69 -6.32 12.80
N VAL A 116 2.72 -5.81 12.06
CA VAL A 116 2.64 -6.00 10.61
C VAL A 116 3.88 -5.45 9.92
N PHE A 117 4.29 -4.24 10.29
CA PHE A 117 5.45 -3.58 9.69
C PHE A 117 6.74 -4.37 9.95
N ARG A 118 6.95 -4.80 11.19
CA ARG A 118 8.11 -5.61 11.56
C ARG A 118 8.15 -6.92 10.76
N ASP A 119 7.02 -7.60 10.63
CA ASP A 119 6.94 -8.85 9.87
C ASP A 119 7.32 -8.63 8.41
N VAL A 120 6.82 -7.58 7.79
CA VAL A 120 7.18 -7.24 6.41
C VAL A 120 8.68 -6.94 6.29
N LEU A 121 9.23 -6.14 7.20
CA LEU A 121 10.66 -5.82 7.19
C LEU A 121 11.53 -7.08 7.32
N LYS A 122 11.14 -8.00 8.19
CA LYS A 122 11.85 -9.28 8.35
C LYS A 122 11.78 -10.11 7.07
N GLU A 123 10.61 -10.22 6.47
CA GLU A 123 10.44 -10.96 5.22
C GLU A 123 11.29 -10.38 4.09
N ARG A 124 11.48 -9.07 4.08
CA ARG A 124 12.28 -8.37 3.07
C ARG A 124 13.78 -8.37 3.39
N GLY A 125 14.19 -8.84 4.56
CA GLY A 125 15.58 -8.77 5.00
C GLY A 125 16.04 -7.36 5.39
N GLU A 126 15.11 -6.50 5.79
CA GLU A 126 15.36 -5.09 6.12
C GLU A 126 15.17 -4.80 7.61
N TRP A 127 15.05 -5.82 8.41
CA TRP A 127 14.97 -5.70 9.88
C TRP A 127 16.33 -5.97 10.52
N PRO A 128 16.76 -5.25 11.57
CA PRO A 128 16.09 -4.08 12.15
C PRO A 128 16.31 -2.82 11.32
N ILE A 129 15.50 -1.79 11.61
CA ILE A 129 15.66 -0.47 10.99
C ILE A 129 16.96 0.17 11.51
N LYS A 130 17.77 0.67 10.60
CA LYS A 130 19.07 1.28 10.93
C LYS A 130 18.99 2.76 11.25
#